data_4d848def3002f7a3cd979c707b99de85
#
_entry.id   4d848def3002f7a3cd979c707b99de85
#
_cell.length_a   1.000
_cell.length_b   1.000
_cell.length_c   1.000
_cell.angle_alpha   90.00
_cell.angle_beta   90.00
_cell.angle_gamma   90.00
#
_symmetry.space_group_name_H-M   'P 1'
#
loop_
_entity.id
_entity.type
_entity.pdbx_description
1 polymer ?
#
loop_
_entity_poly.entity_id
_entity_poly.type
_entity_poly.pdbx_seq_one_letter_code
_entity_poly.pdbx_strand_id
1 'polypeptide(L)'
;FYDMLASVGALIAGLLIILTRLTIFDSIISILIGILLLRSSWSVVRDAMHVLLEGVPEGLKPEEVKKAILTIPSVEAVDDLHVWAISSQYAALSCHVVIEDCDLEKSTKIVKQIKEELHQKFNIEHATIEIELVECLPLD
;
A
#
# COMPACT_ATOMS: atom_id res chain seq x y z
N PHE A 1 2.31 -1.97 21.63
CA PHE A 1 1.67 -0.99 22.52
C PHE A 1 0.44 -1.59 23.24
N TYR A 2 -0.51 -2.19 22.51
CA TYR A 2 -1.71 -2.81 23.09
C TYR A 2 -1.40 -3.97 24.05
N ASP A 3 -0.41 -4.81 23.76
CA ASP A 3 0.02 -5.90 24.64
C ASP A 3 0.57 -5.38 25.97
N MET A 4 1.30 -4.26 25.94
CA MET A 4 1.79 -3.61 27.15
C MET A 4 0.62 -3.07 28.02
N LEU A 5 -0.37 -2.45 27.38
CA LEU A 5 -1.58 -1.98 28.08
C LEU A 5 -2.37 -3.15 28.69
N ALA A 6 -2.50 -4.26 27.97
CA ALA A 6 -3.17 -5.46 28.48
C ALA A 6 -2.45 -6.04 29.70
N SER A 7 -1.12 -6.11 29.66
CA SER A 7 -0.30 -6.60 30.77
C SER A 7 -0.40 -5.70 32.02
N VAL A 8 -0.35 -4.38 31.84
CA VAL A 8 -0.53 -3.41 32.92
C VAL A 8 -1.95 -3.49 33.49
N GLY A 9 -2.96 -3.62 32.62
CA GLY A 9 -4.36 -3.81 33.03
C GLY A 9 -4.55 -5.06 33.88
N ALA A 10 -3.96 -6.17 33.48
CA ALA A 10 -4.02 -7.41 34.25
C ALA A 10 -3.36 -7.30 35.64
N LEU A 11 -2.22 -6.60 35.74
CA LEU A 11 -1.55 -6.35 37.02
C LEU A 11 -2.43 -5.48 37.95
N ILE A 12 -3.04 -4.44 37.41
CA ILE A 12 -3.96 -3.57 38.17
C ILE A 12 -5.19 -4.36 38.62
N ALA A 13 -5.74 -5.22 37.74
CA ALA A 13 -6.86 -6.11 38.13
C ALA A 13 -6.51 -7.00 39.30
N GLY A 14 -5.37 -7.69 39.21
CA GLY A 14 -4.88 -8.57 40.27
C GLY A 14 -4.70 -7.85 41.59
N LEU A 15 -4.14 -6.63 41.57
CA LEU A 15 -3.98 -5.82 42.78
C LEU A 15 -5.33 -5.40 43.40
N LEU A 16 -6.27 -4.96 42.56
CA LEU A 16 -7.62 -4.58 43.02
C LEU A 16 -8.37 -5.77 43.61
N ILE A 17 -8.28 -6.95 43.04
CA ILE A 17 -8.90 -8.17 43.57
C ILE A 17 -8.32 -8.53 44.94
N ILE A 18 -7.02 -8.44 45.13
CA ILE A 18 -6.35 -8.71 46.39
C ILE A 18 -6.81 -7.72 47.46
N LEU A 19 -6.95 -6.44 47.13
CA LEU A 19 -7.33 -5.38 48.06
C LEU A 19 -8.82 -5.39 48.42
N THR A 20 -9.68 -5.63 47.43
CA THR A 20 -11.15 -5.50 47.61
C THR A 20 -11.87 -6.83 47.83
N ARG A 21 -11.22 -7.94 47.48
CA ARG A 21 -11.81 -9.30 47.38
C ARG A 21 -13.04 -9.40 46.46
N LEU A 22 -13.21 -8.44 45.58
CA LEU A 22 -14.32 -8.40 44.62
C LEU A 22 -13.83 -8.92 43.26
N THR A 23 -14.34 -10.06 42.83
CA THR A 23 -14.00 -10.69 41.54
C THR A 23 -14.60 -9.99 40.33
N ILE A 24 -15.52 -9.04 40.58
CA ILE A 24 -16.14 -8.27 39.47
C ILE A 24 -15.12 -7.46 38.66
N PHE A 25 -14.04 -7.02 39.29
CA PHE A 25 -12.97 -6.28 38.63
C PHE A 25 -12.26 -7.12 37.58
N ASP A 26 -12.11 -8.42 37.80
CA ASP A 26 -11.54 -9.35 36.80
C ASP A 26 -12.40 -9.39 35.55
N SER A 27 -13.69 -9.57 35.69
CA SER A 27 -14.63 -9.62 34.57
C SER A 27 -14.64 -8.31 33.77
N ILE A 28 -14.65 -7.16 34.44
CA ILE A 28 -14.66 -5.85 33.78
C ILE A 28 -13.36 -5.63 32.99
N ILE A 29 -12.21 -5.91 33.61
CA ILE A 29 -10.91 -5.69 32.96
C ILE A 29 -10.69 -6.71 31.84
N SER A 30 -11.13 -7.95 32.01
CA SER A 30 -11.08 -8.95 30.93
C SER A 30 -11.90 -8.54 29.71
N ILE A 31 -13.09 -7.96 29.90
CA ILE A 31 -13.91 -7.45 28.81
C ILE A 31 -13.20 -6.27 28.12
N LEU A 32 -12.64 -5.33 28.88
CA LEU A 32 -11.90 -4.18 28.32
C LEU A 32 -10.70 -4.63 27.51
N ILE A 33 -9.91 -5.57 28.03
CA ILE A 33 -8.77 -6.17 27.31
C ILE A 33 -9.27 -6.86 26.04
N GLY A 34 -10.34 -7.63 26.11
CA GLY A 34 -10.96 -8.28 24.96
C GLY A 34 -11.34 -7.30 23.84
N ILE A 35 -11.96 -6.17 24.20
CA ILE A 35 -12.33 -5.10 23.26
C ILE A 35 -11.07 -4.48 22.62
N LEU A 36 -10.04 -4.21 23.42
CA LEU A 36 -8.77 -3.68 22.90
C LEU A 36 -8.08 -4.63 21.93
N LEU A 37 -8.08 -5.94 22.24
CA LEU A 37 -7.51 -6.95 21.35
C LEU A 37 -8.31 -7.10 20.06
N LEU A 38 -9.65 -7.09 20.14
CA LEU A 38 -10.49 -7.13 18.94
C LEU A 38 -10.24 -5.93 18.02
N ARG A 39 -10.12 -4.73 18.63
CA ARG A 39 -9.82 -3.52 17.84
C ARG A 39 -8.44 -3.59 17.19
N SER A 40 -7.42 -4.08 17.89
CA SER A 40 -6.07 -4.26 17.34
C SER A 40 -6.04 -5.28 16.20
N SER A 41 -6.71 -6.42 16.42
CA SER A 41 -6.79 -7.50 15.42
C SER A 41 -7.53 -7.05 14.15
N TRP A 42 -8.57 -6.21 14.29
CA TRP A 42 -9.31 -5.67 13.16
C TRP A 42 -8.43 -4.87 12.22
N SER A 43 -7.52 -4.05 12.75
CA SER A 43 -6.56 -3.29 11.92
C SER A 43 -5.69 -4.23 11.08
N VAL A 44 -5.13 -5.26 11.72
CA VAL A 44 -4.27 -6.24 11.02
C VAL A 44 -5.03 -6.98 9.91
N VAL A 45 -6.28 -7.40 10.20
CA VAL A 45 -7.13 -8.06 9.20
C VAL A 45 -7.43 -7.12 8.04
N ARG A 46 -7.79 -5.87 8.32
CA ARG A 46 -8.06 -4.87 7.29
C ARG A 46 -6.86 -4.63 6.39
N ASP A 47 -5.67 -4.47 6.97
CA ASP A 47 -4.44 -4.21 6.22
C ASP A 47 -4.05 -5.42 5.35
N ALA A 48 -4.20 -6.63 5.90
CA ALA A 48 -4.00 -7.85 5.13
C ALA A 48 -5.01 -7.99 3.97
N MET A 49 -6.29 -7.68 4.22
CA MET A 49 -7.32 -7.70 3.17
C MET A 49 -7.05 -6.64 2.10
N HIS A 50 -6.55 -5.46 2.48
CA HIS A 50 -6.18 -4.42 1.51
C HIS A 50 -5.10 -4.90 0.54
N VAL A 51 -4.06 -5.58 1.03
CA VAL A 51 -3.01 -6.18 0.19
C VAL A 51 -3.56 -7.31 -0.66
N LEU A 52 -4.37 -8.23 -0.09
CA LEU A 52 -4.95 -9.36 -0.82
C LEU A 52 -5.93 -8.94 -1.93
N LEU A 53 -6.58 -7.80 -1.76
CA LEU A 53 -7.49 -7.21 -2.76
C LEU A 53 -6.76 -6.25 -3.73
N GLU A 54 -5.43 -6.29 -3.75
CA GLU A 54 -4.62 -5.45 -4.64
C GLU A 54 -4.92 -3.95 -4.50
N GLY A 55 -5.20 -3.51 -3.27
CA GLY A 55 -5.51 -2.11 -3.00
C GLY A 55 -4.32 -1.20 -3.26
N VAL A 56 -4.59 0.04 -3.66
CA VAL A 56 -3.55 1.06 -3.85
C VAL A 56 -2.91 1.40 -2.49
N PRO A 57 -1.57 1.45 -2.38
CA PRO A 57 -0.89 1.80 -1.13
C PRO A 57 -1.38 3.12 -0.55
N GLU A 58 -1.50 3.20 0.80
CA GLU A 58 -1.90 4.43 1.47
C GLU A 58 -0.93 5.58 1.14
N GLY A 59 -1.48 6.73 0.77
CA GLY A 59 -0.71 7.93 0.42
C GLY A 59 -0.21 7.99 -1.02
N LEU A 60 -0.37 6.95 -1.81
CA LEU A 60 -0.03 6.95 -3.23
C LEU A 60 -1.28 7.21 -4.07
N LYS A 61 -1.19 8.15 -5.01
CA LYS A 61 -2.29 8.49 -5.92
C LYS A 61 -1.90 8.15 -7.36
N PRO A 62 -2.64 7.24 -8.03
CA PRO A 62 -2.34 6.84 -9.40
C PRO A 62 -2.26 8.03 -10.37
N GLU A 63 -3.06 9.09 -10.15
CA GLU A 63 -3.03 10.30 -10.97
C GLU A 63 -1.71 11.08 -10.85
N GLU A 64 -1.07 11.06 -9.68
CA GLU A 64 0.23 11.71 -9.47
C GLU A 64 1.34 10.88 -10.15
N VAL A 65 1.22 9.56 -10.10
CA VAL A 65 2.12 8.62 -10.81
C VAL A 65 2.00 8.83 -12.32
N LYS A 66 0.78 8.84 -12.87
CA LYS A 66 0.51 9.09 -14.29
C LYS A 66 1.11 10.42 -14.74
N LYS A 67 0.92 11.49 -13.98
CA LYS A 67 1.51 12.81 -14.27
C LYS A 67 3.03 12.77 -14.28
N ALA A 68 3.66 12.07 -13.36
CA ALA A 68 5.12 11.95 -13.32
C ALA A 68 5.66 11.25 -14.56
N ILE A 69 5.03 10.17 -15.01
CA ILE A 69 5.43 9.46 -16.23
C ILE A 69 5.27 10.37 -17.45
N LEU A 70 4.19 11.13 -17.55
CA LEU A 70 3.93 12.08 -18.65
C LEU A 70 4.93 13.25 -18.70
N THR A 71 5.74 13.49 -17.65
CA THR A 71 6.80 14.52 -17.72
C THR A 71 8.06 14.04 -18.44
N ILE A 72 8.15 12.74 -18.73
CA ILE A 72 9.32 12.15 -19.38
C ILE A 72 9.29 12.45 -20.88
N PRO A 73 10.37 12.98 -21.47
CA PRO A 73 10.41 13.28 -22.89
C PRO A 73 10.10 12.06 -23.76
N SER A 74 9.35 12.27 -24.83
CA SER A 74 8.90 11.24 -25.77
C SER A 74 7.79 10.31 -25.27
N VAL A 75 7.23 10.54 -24.11
CA VAL A 75 6.01 9.89 -23.63
C VAL A 75 4.82 10.77 -24.05
N GLU A 76 3.95 10.22 -24.88
CA GLU A 76 2.76 10.91 -25.42
C GLU A 76 1.52 10.63 -24.55
N ALA A 77 1.33 9.38 -24.14
CA ALA A 77 0.21 8.98 -23.30
C ALA A 77 0.61 7.86 -22.35
N VAL A 78 -0.19 7.71 -21.29
CA VAL A 78 -0.11 6.60 -20.32
C VAL A 78 -1.52 6.07 -20.13
N ASP A 79 -1.70 4.81 -20.47
CA ASP A 79 -2.98 4.14 -20.39
C ASP A 79 -2.87 2.87 -19.56
N ASP A 80 -4.03 2.33 -19.14
CA ASP A 80 -4.17 1.12 -18.34
C ASP A 80 -3.23 1.08 -17.12
N LEU A 81 -3.15 2.23 -16.42
CA LEU A 81 -2.30 2.37 -15.25
C LEU A 81 -2.93 1.69 -14.03
N HIS A 82 -2.32 0.62 -13.59
CA HIS A 82 -2.66 -0.09 -12.35
C HIS A 82 -1.53 0.02 -11.34
N VAL A 83 -1.87 0.31 -10.10
CA VAL A 83 -0.92 0.36 -8.98
C VAL A 83 -1.52 -0.39 -7.80
N TRP A 84 -0.78 -1.32 -7.23
CA TRP A 84 -1.25 -2.12 -6.10
C TRP A 84 -0.16 -2.38 -5.07
N ALA A 85 -0.57 -2.67 -3.85
CA ALA A 85 0.31 -3.08 -2.78
C ALA A 85 0.68 -4.56 -2.89
N ILE A 86 1.98 -4.89 -2.91
CA ILE A 86 2.48 -6.26 -2.75
C ILE A 86 2.62 -6.59 -1.25
N SER A 87 2.98 -5.59 -0.47
CA SER A 87 3.07 -5.66 0.99
C SER A 87 2.79 -4.29 1.59
N SER A 88 2.87 -4.16 2.90
CA SER A 88 2.73 -2.87 3.59
C SER A 88 3.80 -1.84 3.22
N GLN A 89 4.89 -2.25 2.56
CA GLN A 89 6.03 -1.38 2.24
C GLN A 89 6.36 -1.31 0.74
N TYR A 90 5.88 -2.27 -0.06
CA TYR A 90 6.22 -2.38 -1.47
C TYR A 90 4.97 -2.28 -2.34
N ALA A 91 5.09 -1.46 -3.38
CA ALA A 91 4.09 -1.32 -4.43
C ALA A 91 4.59 -1.91 -5.75
N ALA A 92 3.65 -2.40 -6.54
CA ALA A 92 3.88 -2.72 -7.95
C ALA A 92 3.03 -1.83 -8.84
N LEU A 93 3.44 -1.74 -10.11
CA LEU A 93 2.77 -0.96 -11.13
C LEU A 93 2.79 -1.72 -12.45
N SER A 94 1.69 -1.66 -13.18
CA SER A 94 1.66 -1.95 -14.61
C SER A 94 1.03 -0.76 -15.36
N CYS A 95 1.54 -0.46 -16.55
CA CYS A 95 0.95 0.55 -17.42
C CYS A 95 1.36 0.34 -18.87
N HIS A 96 0.56 0.91 -19.78
CA HIS A 96 0.88 1.09 -21.17
C HIS A 96 1.38 2.51 -21.38
N VAL A 97 2.51 2.65 -22.08
CA VAL A 97 3.14 3.94 -22.37
C VAL A 97 3.26 4.11 -23.87
N VAL A 98 2.57 5.10 -24.39
CA VAL A 98 2.58 5.44 -25.80
C VAL A 98 3.75 6.36 -26.11
N ILE A 99 4.56 6.00 -27.10
CA ILE A 99 5.70 6.78 -27.57
C ILE A 99 5.63 7.03 -29.10
N GLU A 100 6.28 8.08 -29.57
CA GLU A 100 6.27 8.44 -31.01
C GLU A 100 7.17 7.53 -31.86
N ASP A 101 8.25 6.99 -31.30
CA ASP A 101 9.32 6.33 -32.08
C ASP A 101 9.59 4.90 -31.61
N CYS A 102 9.73 3.99 -32.57
CA CYS A 102 9.84 2.54 -32.41
C CYS A 102 11.29 2.03 -32.31
N ASP A 103 12.27 2.90 -32.06
CA ASP A 103 13.65 2.46 -31.89
C ASP A 103 13.82 1.73 -30.55
N LEU A 104 14.24 0.47 -30.59
CA LEU A 104 14.45 -0.39 -29.42
C LEU A 104 15.41 0.22 -28.41
N GLU A 105 16.45 0.91 -28.86
CA GLU A 105 17.40 1.55 -27.95
C GLU A 105 16.77 2.73 -27.21
N LYS A 106 15.96 3.53 -27.91
CA LYS A 106 15.24 4.67 -27.32
C LYS A 106 14.16 4.19 -26.35
N SER A 107 13.35 3.21 -26.74
CA SER A 107 12.31 2.65 -25.87
C SER A 107 12.90 2.07 -24.58
N THR A 108 14.03 1.37 -24.67
CA THR A 108 14.73 0.86 -23.47
C THR A 108 15.20 1.98 -22.54
N LYS A 109 15.69 3.09 -23.10
CA LYS A 109 16.11 4.27 -22.31
C LYS A 109 14.91 4.92 -21.62
N ILE A 110 13.78 5.06 -22.33
CA ILE A 110 12.55 5.62 -21.77
C ILE A 110 12.05 4.76 -20.61
N VAL A 111 11.95 3.44 -20.79
CA VAL A 111 11.55 2.51 -19.73
C VAL A 111 12.46 2.63 -18.50
N LYS A 112 13.76 2.76 -18.71
CA LYS A 112 14.72 2.95 -17.61
C LYS A 112 14.47 4.26 -16.86
N GLN A 113 14.26 5.37 -17.58
CA GLN A 113 13.95 6.67 -17.00
C GLN A 113 12.65 6.63 -16.20
N ILE A 114 11.60 5.98 -16.74
CA ILE A 114 10.32 5.82 -16.02
C ILE A 114 10.55 5.05 -14.72
N LYS A 115 11.28 3.93 -14.75
CA LYS A 115 11.56 3.13 -13.54
C LYS A 115 12.37 3.91 -12.50
N GLU A 116 13.34 4.69 -12.93
CA GLU A 116 14.13 5.55 -12.04
C GLU A 116 13.24 6.63 -11.39
N GLU A 117 12.38 7.27 -12.15
CA GLU A 117 11.42 8.28 -11.66
C GLU A 117 10.42 7.69 -10.66
N LEU A 118 9.86 6.51 -10.98
CA LEU A 118 8.93 5.79 -10.12
C LEU A 118 9.58 5.38 -8.80
N HIS A 119 10.82 4.91 -8.85
CA HIS A 119 11.58 4.55 -7.66
C HIS A 119 11.90 5.77 -6.79
N GLN A 120 12.39 6.84 -7.38
CA GLN A 120 12.82 8.03 -6.63
C GLN A 120 11.65 8.80 -5.99
N LYS A 121 10.54 8.96 -6.71
CA LYS A 121 9.40 9.78 -6.24
C LYS A 121 8.36 9.00 -5.44
N PHE A 122 8.15 7.73 -5.79
CA PHE A 122 7.04 6.95 -5.25
C PHE A 122 7.48 5.66 -4.55
N ASN A 123 8.79 5.37 -4.52
CA ASN A 123 9.36 4.13 -3.96
C ASN A 123 8.74 2.86 -4.59
N ILE A 124 8.42 2.93 -5.91
CA ILE A 124 7.91 1.79 -6.68
C ILE A 124 9.11 1.07 -7.31
N GLU A 125 9.41 -0.15 -6.86
CA GLU A 125 10.53 -0.95 -7.37
C GLU A 125 10.10 -1.91 -8.49
N HIS A 126 8.84 -2.36 -8.48
CA HIS A 126 8.31 -3.34 -9.42
C HIS A 126 7.38 -2.65 -10.40
N ALA A 127 7.91 -2.30 -11.59
CA ALA A 127 7.13 -1.72 -12.66
C ALA A 127 7.24 -2.56 -13.93
N THR A 128 6.09 -2.98 -14.44
CA THR A 128 5.91 -3.58 -15.77
C THR A 128 5.37 -2.50 -16.68
N ILE A 129 6.10 -2.20 -17.75
CA ILE A 129 5.75 -1.13 -18.69
C ILE A 129 5.69 -1.74 -20.07
N GLU A 130 4.53 -1.72 -20.67
CA GLU A 130 4.32 -2.05 -22.06
C GLU A 130 4.49 -0.79 -22.90
N ILE A 131 5.28 -0.86 -23.95
CA ILE A 131 5.49 0.24 -24.88
C ILE A 131 4.58 0.05 -26.08
N GLU A 132 3.79 1.07 -26.35
CA GLU A 132 2.89 1.15 -27.50
C GLU A 132 3.27 2.30 -28.42
N LEU A 133 2.95 2.15 -29.70
CA LEU A 133 3.14 3.19 -30.70
C LEU A 133 1.83 3.92 -30.96
N VAL A 134 1.92 5.19 -31.27
CA VAL A 134 0.76 6.03 -31.63
C VAL A 134 -0.08 5.39 -32.76
N GLU A 135 0.56 4.69 -33.71
CA GLU A 135 -0.12 4.03 -34.83
C GLU A 135 -0.85 2.71 -34.46
N CYS A 136 -0.59 2.16 -33.27
CA CYS A 136 -1.14 0.88 -32.83
C CYS A 136 -2.30 1.00 -31.84
N LEU A 137 -2.70 2.21 -31.47
CA LEU A 137 -3.86 2.42 -30.59
C LEU A 137 -5.13 1.98 -31.32
N PRO A 138 -5.97 1.08 -30.76
CA PRO A 138 -7.28 0.83 -31.30
C PRO A 138 -8.06 2.12 -31.31
N LEU A 139 -8.59 2.50 -32.47
CA LEU A 139 -9.54 3.61 -32.63
C LEU A 139 -10.88 3.17 -32.01
N ASP A 140 -11.09 3.45 -30.75
CA ASP A 140 -12.40 3.34 -30.09
C ASP A 140 -13.31 4.53 -30.40
#